data_d0342bb62a56f36512d525f876989e4e
#
_entry.id   d0342bb62a56f36512d525f876989e4e
#
_cell.length_a   1.000
_cell.length_b   1.000
_cell.length_c   1.000
_cell.angle_alpha   90.00
_cell.angle_beta   90.00
_cell.angle_gamma   90.00
#
_symmetry.space_group_name_H-M   'P 1'
#
loop_
_entity.id
_entity.type
_entity.pdbx_description
1 polymer ?
#
loop_
_entity_poly.entity_id
_entity_poly.type
_entity_poly.pdbx_seq_one_letter_code
_entity_poly.pdbx_strand_id
1 'polypeptide(L)'
;MTNRCNFELAKAERRLHIVEGLISMVSILDAVIRTIRNSHNKKDAKENIITNYGFTEIQAEAIVNLQLYRLTNTDIYELKSEASNLTSQIKKLQKILSSETALLNEIKLELMDTKTRIDIPRKTKIEHEIEEVSYVKEDLIAQEDVMLIITHDGYIKRMSKKAFAAVDGPTKLKEGDVISEVYEATTTDTLIQFTDLGNYVYLPIHKIPEVKHKDFGYHISTLIGMEASEKIIFSTIITDFTADKYALLATKQGLIKRIKIDKLEVNRYSKVLKATKLRDGDKVVSADICTGQDMEVVIATKDGFMNRYDASEISVIEPASFGVKSIELKSRPNDYVIGAKYVSEKDIIVLATNRGNIKRMRPEEINKGKKNHVGKMYLKVVRSNLHEAIHMDVIHHKNANSNIDNYIITEKGSVIIDYTVLRIAIADNGRKMVPTDMGTPKSLVIYRNNNDLEL
;
A
#
# COMPACT_ATOMS: atom_id res chain seq x y z
N MET A 1 -23.13 -17.66 -33.88
CA MET A 1 -24.15 -18.08 -34.87
C MET A 1 -23.79 -17.61 -36.26
N THR A 2 -23.70 -16.32 -36.56
CA THR A 2 -23.44 -15.74 -37.90
C THR A 2 -22.25 -16.39 -38.62
N ASN A 3 -21.06 -16.49 -38.00
CA ASN A 3 -19.88 -17.10 -38.60
C ASN A 3 -20.11 -18.59 -38.95
N ARG A 4 -20.83 -19.32 -38.07
CA ARG A 4 -21.20 -20.73 -38.33
C ARG A 4 -22.11 -20.84 -39.54
N CYS A 5 -23.19 -20.03 -39.60
CA CYS A 5 -24.13 -20.02 -40.71
C CYS A 5 -23.47 -19.63 -42.04
N ASN A 6 -22.58 -18.62 -42.03
CA ASN A 6 -21.83 -18.23 -43.24
C ASN A 6 -20.89 -19.35 -43.72
N PHE A 7 -20.21 -20.03 -42.81
CA PHE A 7 -19.35 -21.17 -43.15
C PHE A 7 -20.15 -22.34 -43.75
N GLU A 8 -21.28 -22.69 -43.12
CA GLU A 8 -22.14 -23.78 -43.59
C GLU A 8 -22.79 -23.41 -44.91
N LEU A 9 -23.20 -22.15 -45.11
CA LEU A 9 -23.75 -21.66 -46.37
C LEU A 9 -22.72 -21.80 -47.53
N ALA A 10 -21.52 -21.28 -47.33
CA ALA A 10 -20.46 -21.37 -48.34
C ALA A 10 -20.09 -22.81 -48.67
N LYS A 11 -20.11 -23.70 -47.68
CA LYS A 11 -19.89 -25.14 -47.86
C LYS A 11 -20.99 -25.80 -48.65
N ALA A 12 -22.24 -25.48 -48.33
CA ALA A 12 -23.40 -26.03 -49.03
C ALA A 12 -23.50 -25.54 -50.48
N GLU A 13 -23.26 -24.25 -50.74
CA GLU A 13 -23.26 -23.65 -52.08
C GLU A 13 -22.15 -24.29 -52.95
N ARG A 14 -20.94 -24.46 -52.40
CA ARG A 14 -19.83 -25.12 -53.13
C ARG A 14 -20.18 -26.56 -53.44
N ARG A 15 -20.80 -27.31 -52.55
CA ARG A 15 -21.20 -28.68 -52.76
C ARG A 15 -22.34 -28.78 -53.76
N LEU A 16 -23.35 -27.91 -53.69
CA LEU A 16 -24.47 -27.85 -54.65
C LEU A 16 -23.92 -27.58 -56.07
N HIS A 17 -23.02 -26.64 -56.24
CA HIS A 17 -22.39 -26.34 -57.51
C HIS A 17 -21.71 -27.55 -58.16
N ILE A 18 -21.04 -28.38 -57.35
CA ILE A 18 -20.43 -29.64 -57.85
C ILE A 18 -21.52 -30.65 -58.24
N VAL A 19 -22.55 -30.83 -57.39
CA VAL A 19 -23.63 -31.82 -57.64
C VAL A 19 -24.42 -31.45 -58.88
N GLU A 20 -24.71 -30.17 -59.10
CA GLU A 20 -25.38 -29.65 -60.33
C GLU A 20 -24.51 -29.93 -61.56
N GLY A 21 -23.22 -29.75 -61.49
CA GLY A 21 -22.30 -30.09 -62.53
C GLY A 21 -22.31 -31.58 -62.88
N LEU A 22 -22.35 -32.46 -61.88
CA LEU A 22 -22.45 -33.90 -62.06
C LEU A 22 -23.79 -34.31 -62.66
N ILE A 23 -24.89 -33.73 -62.24
CA ILE A 23 -26.25 -33.96 -62.80
C ILE A 23 -26.28 -33.51 -64.27
N SER A 24 -25.72 -32.32 -64.58
CA SER A 24 -25.67 -31.82 -65.96
C SER A 24 -24.81 -32.73 -66.88
N MET A 25 -23.67 -33.23 -66.33
CA MET A 25 -22.80 -34.13 -67.05
C MET A 25 -23.51 -35.44 -67.44
N VAL A 26 -24.42 -35.95 -66.63
CA VAL A 26 -25.16 -37.19 -66.91
C VAL A 26 -25.93 -37.08 -68.24
N SER A 27 -26.50 -35.93 -68.57
CA SER A 27 -27.27 -35.73 -69.82
C SER A 27 -26.38 -35.75 -71.08
N ILE A 28 -25.09 -35.58 -70.96
CA ILE A 28 -24.09 -35.53 -72.04
C ILE A 28 -22.96 -36.54 -71.84
N LEU A 29 -23.24 -37.61 -71.06
CA LEU A 29 -22.27 -38.55 -70.54
C LEU A 29 -21.37 -39.16 -71.62
N ASP A 30 -21.94 -39.65 -72.68
CA ASP A 30 -21.14 -40.28 -73.80
C ASP A 30 -20.22 -39.27 -74.44
N ALA A 31 -20.61 -38.03 -74.58
CA ALA A 31 -19.74 -37.01 -75.17
C ALA A 31 -18.55 -36.68 -74.25
N VAL A 32 -18.82 -36.57 -72.94
CA VAL A 32 -17.79 -36.30 -71.90
C VAL A 32 -16.81 -37.46 -71.81
N ILE A 33 -17.25 -38.74 -71.87
CA ILE A 33 -16.42 -39.93 -71.86
C ILE A 33 -15.49 -39.94 -73.10
N ARG A 34 -16.04 -39.62 -74.29
CA ARG A 34 -15.22 -39.52 -75.50
C ARG A 34 -14.16 -38.46 -75.39
N THR A 35 -14.48 -37.31 -74.88
CA THR A 35 -13.55 -36.19 -74.61
C THR A 35 -12.42 -36.61 -73.68
N ILE A 36 -12.76 -37.26 -72.53
CA ILE A 36 -11.72 -37.75 -71.61
C ILE A 36 -10.81 -38.76 -72.21
N ARG A 37 -11.37 -39.72 -72.99
CA ARG A 37 -10.59 -40.72 -73.65
C ARG A 37 -9.63 -40.16 -74.74
N ASN A 38 -9.99 -39.12 -75.38
CA ASN A 38 -9.19 -38.48 -76.44
C ASN A 38 -8.17 -37.43 -75.86
N SER A 39 -8.19 -37.20 -74.56
CA SER A 39 -7.27 -36.27 -73.89
C SER A 39 -5.98 -36.97 -73.51
N HIS A 40 -4.86 -36.22 -73.58
CA HIS A 40 -3.53 -36.76 -73.33
C HIS A 40 -3.21 -37.05 -71.88
N ASN A 41 -3.80 -36.27 -70.98
CA ASN A 41 -3.60 -36.45 -69.57
C ASN A 41 -4.80 -35.80 -68.76
N LYS A 42 -4.78 -35.96 -67.46
CA LYS A 42 -5.85 -35.45 -66.59
C LYS A 42 -6.06 -33.92 -66.70
N LYS A 43 -5.00 -33.13 -66.83
CA LYS A 43 -5.07 -31.67 -66.99
C LYS A 43 -5.71 -31.30 -68.35
N ASP A 44 -5.28 -31.92 -69.43
CA ASP A 44 -5.87 -31.73 -70.73
C ASP A 44 -7.33 -32.16 -70.80
N ALA A 45 -7.71 -33.26 -70.13
CA ALA A 45 -9.10 -33.67 -70.00
C ALA A 45 -9.96 -32.63 -69.27
N LYS A 46 -9.45 -32.04 -68.23
CA LYS A 46 -10.14 -30.98 -67.46
C LYS A 46 -10.30 -29.72 -68.31
N GLU A 47 -9.27 -29.26 -69.01
CA GLU A 47 -9.33 -28.07 -69.90
C GLU A 47 -10.32 -28.31 -71.04
N ASN A 48 -10.34 -29.49 -71.65
CA ASN A 48 -11.26 -29.88 -72.73
C ASN A 48 -12.71 -29.92 -72.25
N ILE A 49 -12.98 -30.42 -71.04
CA ILE A 49 -14.32 -30.42 -70.43
C ILE A 49 -14.81 -28.99 -70.17
N ILE A 50 -13.95 -28.10 -69.66
CA ILE A 50 -14.27 -26.69 -69.46
C ILE A 50 -14.61 -26.02 -70.79
N THR A 51 -13.75 -26.16 -71.80
CA THR A 51 -13.86 -25.49 -73.08
C THR A 51 -15.06 -25.98 -73.88
N ASN A 52 -15.29 -27.29 -73.93
CA ASN A 52 -16.32 -27.88 -74.82
C ASN A 52 -17.70 -27.86 -74.23
N TYR A 53 -17.86 -27.87 -72.90
CA TYR A 53 -19.16 -28.07 -72.26
C TYR A 53 -19.50 -26.92 -71.28
N GLY A 54 -18.61 -25.95 -71.03
CA GLY A 54 -18.88 -24.81 -70.21
C GLY A 54 -18.90 -25.08 -68.70
N PHE A 55 -18.35 -26.19 -68.25
CA PHE A 55 -18.24 -26.51 -66.84
C PHE A 55 -17.20 -25.61 -66.16
N THR A 56 -17.41 -25.32 -64.90
CA THR A 56 -16.38 -24.61 -64.12
C THR A 56 -15.23 -25.52 -63.76
N GLU A 57 -14.11 -24.93 -63.42
CA GLU A 57 -12.90 -25.69 -63.04
C GLU A 57 -13.16 -26.70 -61.92
N ILE A 58 -13.96 -26.32 -60.90
CA ILE A 58 -14.34 -27.19 -59.76
C ILE A 58 -15.24 -28.34 -60.22
N GLN A 59 -16.17 -28.08 -61.12
CA GLN A 59 -17.03 -29.09 -61.72
C GLN A 59 -16.25 -30.05 -62.61
N ALA A 60 -15.39 -29.54 -63.47
CA ALA A 60 -14.54 -30.34 -64.35
C ALA A 60 -13.57 -31.23 -63.54
N GLU A 61 -13.01 -30.72 -62.46
CA GLU A 61 -12.19 -31.51 -61.52
C GLU A 61 -12.98 -32.68 -60.91
N ALA A 62 -14.23 -32.42 -60.47
CA ALA A 62 -15.12 -33.41 -59.89
C ALA A 62 -15.50 -34.50 -60.95
N ILE A 63 -15.77 -34.05 -62.19
CA ILE A 63 -16.14 -34.96 -63.29
C ILE A 63 -14.98 -35.89 -63.65
N VAL A 64 -13.77 -35.36 -63.81
CA VAL A 64 -12.58 -36.14 -64.16
C VAL A 64 -12.21 -37.15 -63.06
N ASN A 65 -12.51 -36.82 -61.82
CA ASN A 65 -12.27 -37.69 -60.66
C ASN A 65 -13.41 -38.69 -60.38
N LEU A 66 -14.52 -38.62 -61.14
CA LEU A 66 -15.67 -39.46 -60.88
C LEU A 66 -15.39 -40.90 -61.33
N GLN A 67 -15.70 -41.85 -60.51
CA GLN A 67 -15.60 -43.26 -60.83
C GLN A 67 -16.82 -43.69 -61.65
N LEU A 68 -16.62 -44.30 -62.82
CA LEU A 68 -17.69 -44.63 -63.76
C LEU A 68 -18.81 -45.50 -63.18
N TYR A 69 -18.51 -46.36 -62.20
CA TYR A 69 -19.53 -47.21 -61.55
C TYR A 69 -20.54 -46.42 -60.72
N ARG A 70 -20.24 -45.15 -60.37
CA ARG A 70 -21.15 -44.25 -59.64
C ARG A 70 -22.14 -43.52 -60.55
N LEU A 71 -22.34 -43.97 -61.75
CA LEU A 71 -23.27 -43.39 -62.72
C LEU A 71 -24.48 -44.32 -62.98
N THR A 72 -24.84 -45.13 -62.00
CA THR A 72 -26.06 -45.92 -62.07
C THR A 72 -27.30 -45.03 -61.87
N ASN A 73 -28.47 -45.54 -62.32
CA ASN A 73 -29.74 -44.82 -62.15
C ASN A 73 -30.03 -44.50 -60.67
N THR A 74 -29.60 -45.35 -59.74
CA THR A 74 -29.72 -45.12 -58.30
C THR A 74 -28.85 -43.94 -57.84
N ASP A 75 -27.60 -43.88 -58.27
CA ASP A 75 -26.70 -42.79 -57.94
C ASP A 75 -27.17 -41.43 -58.46
N ILE A 76 -27.77 -41.41 -59.67
CA ILE A 76 -28.37 -40.20 -60.25
C ILE A 76 -29.57 -39.72 -59.43
N TYR A 77 -30.38 -40.62 -58.90
CA TYR A 77 -31.47 -40.26 -58.02
C TYR A 77 -30.95 -39.67 -56.70
N GLU A 78 -29.89 -40.27 -56.14
CA GLU A 78 -29.24 -39.78 -54.95
C GLU A 78 -28.63 -38.38 -55.16
N LEU A 79 -27.98 -38.13 -56.30
CA LEU A 79 -27.47 -36.76 -56.62
C LEU A 79 -28.59 -35.72 -56.71
N LYS A 80 -29.73 -36.07 -57.32
CA LYS A 80 -30.89 -35.17 -57.39
C LYS A 80 -31.53 -34.93 -56.00
N SER A 81 -31.57 -35.94 -55.16
CA SER A 81 -32.01 -35.81 -53.80
C SER A 81 -31.05 -34.95 -52.97
N GLU A 82 -29.74 -35.16 -53.12
CA GLU A 82 -28.73 -34.35 -52.48
C GLU A 82 -28.85 -32.87 -52.91
N ALA A 83 -29.02 -32.58 -54.22
CA ALA A 83 -29.22 -31.21 -54.72
C ALA A 83 -30.45 -30.54 -54.09
N SER A 84 -31.56 -31.27 -53.99
CA SER A 84 -32.80 -30.77 -53.36
C SER A 84 -32.60 -30.44 -51.88
N ASN A 85 -31.92 -31.33 -51.17
CA ASN A 85 -31.59 -31.13 -49.74
C ASN A 85 -30.66 -29.92 -49.50
N LEU A 86 -29.60 -29.83 -50.34
CA LEU A 86 -28.65 -28.69 -50.29
C LEU A 86 -29.37 -27.35 -50.57
N THR A 87 -30.22 -27.34 -51.60
CA THR A 87 -31.02 -26.14 -51.96
C THR A 87 -31.94 -25.70 -50.80
N SER A 88 -32.56 -26.67 -50.10
CA SER A 88 -33.39 -26.39 -48.95
C SER A 88 -32.55 -25.86 -47.77
N GLN A 89 -31.37 -26.45 -47.56
CA GLN A 89 -30.42 -26.01 -46.53
C GLN A 89 -29.92 -24.59 -46.81
N ILE A 90 -29.52 -24.29 -48.03
CA ILE A 90 -29.09 -22.96 -48.46
C ILE A 90 -30.19 -21.91 -48.22
N LYS A 91 -31.44 -22.18 -48.62
CA LYS A 91 -32.56 -21.29 -48.39
C LYS A 91 -32.80 -21.08 -46.89
N LYS A 92 -32.65 -22.12 -46.05
CA LYS A 92 -32.78 -21.97 -44.59
C LYS A 92 -31.67 -21.08 -44.03
N LEU A 93 -30.42 -21.30 -44.40
CA LEU A 93 -29.29 -20.53 -43.92
C LEU A 93 -29.36 -19.06 -44.38
N GLN A 94 -29.75 -18.82 -45.65
CA GLN A 94 -29.92 -17.47 -46.17
C GLN A 94 -31.05 -16.73 -45.44
N LYS A 95 -32.16 -17.42 -45.10
CA LYS A 95 -33.25 -16.88 -44.28
C LYS A 95 -32.80 -16.50 -42.88
N ILE A 96 -31.99 -17.33 -42.24
CA ILE A 96 -31.41 -17.05 -40.92
C ILE A 96 -30.48 -15.83 -40.96
N LEU A 97 -29.70 -15.68 -42.06
CA LEU A 97 -28.75 -14.57 -42.23
C LEU A 97 -29.43 -13.28 -42.74
N SER A 98 -30.68 -13.36 -43.25
CA SER A 98 -31.34 -12.20 -43.86
C SER A 98 -31.76 -11.10 -42.87
N SER A 99 -31.90 -11.40 -41.58
CA SER A 99 -32.26 -10.44 -40.55
C SER A 99 -31.77 -10.87 -39.16
N GLU A 100 -31.46 -9.86 -38.34
CA GLU A 100 -31.08 -10.09 -36.96
C GLU A 100 -32.16 -10.82 -36.16
N THR A 101 -33.42 -10.53 -36.41
CA THR A 101 -34.56 -11.19 -35.76
C THR A 101 -34.61 -12.67 -36.09
N ALA A 102 -34.35 -13.08 -37.35
CA ALA A 102 -34.30 -14.49 -37.75
C ALA A 102 -33.13 -15.22 -37.09
N LEU A 103 -31.97 -14.56 -37.00
CA LEU A 103 -30.78 -15.07 -36.32
C LEU A 103 -31.04 -15.30 -34.83
N LEU A 104 -31.62 -14.30 -34.13
CA LEU A 104 -31.96 -14.39 -32.71
C LEU A 104 -33.00 -15.49 -32.41
N ASN A 105 -33.95 -15.65 -33.32
CA ASN A 105 -34.96 -16.74 -33.19
C ASN A 105 -34.29 -18.11 -33.31
N GLU A 106 -33.36 -18.32 -34.22
CA GLU A 106 -32.65 -19.60 -34.35
C GLU A 106 -31.79 -19.86 -33.12
N ILE A 107 -31.09 -18.83 -32.56
CA ILE A 107 -30.35 -18.95 -31.30
C ILE A 107 -31.29 -19.35 -30.16
N LYS A 108 -32.47 -18.70 -30.08
CA LYS A 108 -33.50 -19.04 -29.07
C LYS A 108 -33.95 -20.51 -29.17
N LEU A 109 -34.19 -21.01 -30.38
CA LEU A 109 -34.59 -22.40 -30.61
C LEU A 109 -33.49 -23.37 -30.16
N GLU A 110 -32.23 -23.13 -30.51
CA GLU A 110 -31.12 -23.97 -30.09
C GLU A 110 -30.92 -23.96 -28.55
N LEU A 111 -31.09 -22.81 -27.91
CA LEU A 111 -31.04 -22.72 -26.45
C LEU A 111 -32.21 -23.46 -25.77
N MET A 112 -33.40 -23.36 -26.34
CA MET A 112 -34.56 -24.10 -25.83
C MET A 112 -34.39 -25.61 -25.98
N ASP A 113 -33.89 -26.09 -27.12
CA ASP A 113 -33.59 -27.51 -27.34
C ASP A 113 -32.49 -27.99 -26.35
N THR A 114 -31.45 -27.18 -26.14
CA THR A 114 -30.43 -27.47 -25.14
C THR A 114 -31.00 -27.54 -23.72
N LYS A 115 -31.90 -26.59 -23.37
CA LYS A 115 -32.57 -26.58 -22.08
C LYS A 115 -33.43 -27.88 -21.87
N THR A 116 -34.08 -28.33 -22.93
CA THR A 116 -34.90 -29.54 -22.85
C THR A 116 -34.07 -30.82 -22.67
N ARG A 117 -32.88 -30.86 -23.31
CA ARG A 117 -31.94 -31.97 -23.19
C ARG A 117 -31.17 -32.00 -21.88
N ILE A 118 -30.90 -30.81 -21.29
CA ILE A 118 -30.15 -30.66 -20.05
C ILE A 118 -31.11 -30.12 -18.97
N ASP A 119 -31.89 -31.01 -18.39
CA ASP A 119 -32.84 -30.68 -17.31
C ASP A 119 -32.12 -30.65 -15.95
N ILE A 120 -31.18 -29.68 -15.80
CA ILE A 120 -30.49 -29.46 -14.55
C ILE A 120 -31.11 -28.23 -13.88
N PRO A 121 -31.69 -28.36 -12.66
CA PRO A 121 -32.22 -27.23 -11.94
C PRO A 121 -31.09 -26.19 -11.64
N ARG A 122 -31.43 -24.91 -11.72
CA ARG A 122 -30.51 -23.83 -11.42
C ARG A 122 -30.05 -23.94 -9.97
N LYS A 123 -28.72 -24.07 -9.76
CA LYS A 123 -28.10 -24.12 -8.43
C LYS A 123 -27.88 -22.73 -7.84
N THR A 124 -27.76 -21.71 -8.68
CA THR A 124 -27.54 -20.32 -8.25
C THR A 124 -28.84 -19.67 -7.84
N LYS A 125 -28.95 -19.16 -6.63
CA LYS A 125 -30.05 -18.30 -6.21
C LYS A 125 -29.85 -16.90 -6.79
N ILE A 126 -30.95 -16.25 -7.20
CA ILE A 126 -30.98 -14.84 -7.51
C ILE A 126 -31.45 -14.16 -6.23
N GLU A 127 -30.57 -13.41 -5.60
CA GLU A 127 -30.89 -12.54 -4.47
C GLU A 127 -31.08 -11.12 -5.01
N HIS A 128 -32.15 -10.45 -4.57
CA HIS A 128 -32.48 -9.09 -5.02
C HIS A 128 -31.68 -8.01 -4.30
N GLU A 129 -31.09 -8.36 -3.15
CA GLU A 129 -30.16 -7.51 -2.43
C GLU A 129 -28.77 -8.11 -2.57
N ILE A 130 -27.87 -7.35 -3.16
CA ILE A 130 -26.45 -7.65 -3.08
C ILE A 130 -26.05 -7.20 -1.68
N GLU A 131 -25.90 -8.12 -0.72
CA GLU A 131 -24.96 -7.84 0.38
C GLU A 131 -23.61 -7.58 -0.31
N GLU A 132 -23.22 -6.32 -0.35
CA GLU A 132 -21.84 -5.99 -0.69
C GLU A 132 -20.99 -6.75 0.33
N VAL A 133 -20.41 -7.84 -0.11
CA VAL A 133 -19.34 -8.51 0.65
C VAL A 133 -18.16 -7.56 0.55
N SER A 134 -18.16 -6.54 1.40
CA SER A 134 -16.98 -5.74 1.64
C SER A 134 -15.98 -6.64 2.35
N TYR A 135 -15.08 -7.22 1.61
CA TYR A 135 -13.87 -7.79 2.20
C TYR A 135 -13.08 -6.59 2.75
N VAL A 136 -13.12 -6.41 4.03
CA VAL A 136 -12.13 -5.58 4.70
C VAL A 136 -10.81 -6.29 4.42
N LYS A 137 -9.89 -5.66 3.71
CA LYS A 137 -8.59 -6.27 3.33
C LYS A 137 -7.83 -6.76 4.57
N GLU A 138 -8.11 -6.17 5.72
CA GLU A 138 -7.57 -6.52 7.03
C GLU A 138 -8.00 -7.92 7.48
N ASP A 139 -9.20 -8.38 7.15
CA ASP A 139 -9.70 -9.73 7.50
C ASP A 139 -8.93 -10.88 6.80
N LEU A 140 -8.17 -10.54 5.75
CA LEU A 140 -7.33 -11.50 5.01
C LEU A 140 -5.89 -11.57 5.54
N ILE A 141 -5.53 -10.72 6.52
CA ILE A 141 -4.19 -10.68 7.10
C ILE A 141 -4.15 -11.64 8.29
N ALA A 142 -3.28 -12.65 8.22
CA ALA A 142 -3.04 -13.50 9.37
C ALA A 142 -2.53 -12.66 10.54
N GLN A 143 -3.26 -12.68 11.67
CA GLN A 143 -2.86 -11.99 12.87
C GLN A 143 -1.75 -12.78 13.57
N GLU A 144 -0.57 -12.19 13.66
CA GLU A 144 0.62 -12.77 14.28
C GLU A 144 1.27 -11.77 15.23
N ASP A 145 1.73 -12.26 16.38
CA ASP A 145 2.51 -11.45 17.33
C ASP A 145 3.92 -11.23 16.80
N VAL A 146 4.31 -9.98 16.71
CA VAL A 146 5.62 -9.57 16.21
C VAL A 146 6.30 -8.57 17.14
N MET A 147 7.63 -8.52 17.06
CA MET A 147 8.46 -7.50 17.69
C MET A 147 8.95 -6.54 16.62
N LEU A 148 8.78 -5.24 16.88
CA LEU A 148 9.34 -4.16 16.09
C LEU A 148 10.48 -3.51 16.85
N ILE A 149 11.65 -3.44 16.21
CA ILE A 149 12.80 -2.71 16.72
C ILE A 149 13.03 -1.53 15.75
N ILE A 150 13.05 -0.33 16.30
CA ILE A 150 13.28 0.90 15.55
C ILE A 150 14.54 1.55 16.06
N THR A 151 15.38 2.04 15.16
CA THR A 151 16.64 2.68 15.50
C THR A 151 16.58 4.18 15.25
N HIS A 152 17.49 4.91 15.89
CA HIS A 152 17.60 6.37 15.75
C HIS A 152 17.85 6.82 14.30
N ASP A 153 18.59 6.04 13.52
CA ASP A 153 18.88 6.33 12.12
C ASP A 153 17.74 5.94 11.17
N GLY A 154 16.60 5.41 11.69
CA GLY A 154 15.41 5.10 10.92
C GLY A 154 15.38 3.70 10.32
N TYR A 155 16.17 2.74 10.83
CA TYR A 155 16.05 1.33 10.47
C TYR A 155 14.94 0.68 11.29
N ILE A 156 14.18 -0.20 10.63
CA ILE A 156 13.08 -0.95 11.22
C ILE A 156 13.33 -2.44 11.01
N LYS A 157 13.15 -3.22 12.06
CA LYS A 157 13.19 -4.69 12.04
C LYS A 157 11.85 -5.23 12.53
N ARG A 158 11.24 -6.10 11.76
CA ARG A 158 10.12 -6.93 12.20
C ARG A 158 10.58 -8.37 12.34
N MET A 159 10.32 -8.98 13.45
CA MET A 159 10.56 -10.41 13.67
C MET A 159 9.43 -11.02 14.50
N SER A 160 9.22 -12.32 14.40
CA SER A 160 8.24 -12.99 15.25
C SER A 160 8.65 -12.90 16.73
N LYS A 161 7.70 -12.80 17.64
CA LYS A 161 7.94 -12.76 19.09
C LYS A 161 8.75 -13.97 19.56
N LYS A 162 8.51 -15.14 18.98
CA LYS A 162 9.27 -16.38 19.26
C LYS A 162 10.73 -16.25 18.84
N ALA A 163 11.00 -15.70 17.65
CA ALA A 163 12.37 -15.51 17.15
C ALA A 163 13.12 -14.47 17.98
N PHE A 164 12.46 -13.43 18.45
CA PHE A 164 13.04 -12.43 19.34
C PHE A 164 13.41 -13.00 20.69
N ALA A 165 12.53 -13.79 21.32
CA ALA A 165 12.75 -14.41 22.63
C ALA A 165 13.81 -15.54 22.62
N ALA A 166 14.06 -16.16 21.46
CA ALA A 166 15.01 -17.27 21.32
C ALA A 166 16.47 -16.82 21.18
N VAL A 167 16.73 -15.51 21.12
CA VAL A 167 18.09 -15.00 20.89
C VAL A 167 18.61 -14.29 22.13
N ASP A 168 19.69 -14.82 22.70
CA ASP A 168 20.48 -14.13 23.71
C ASP A 168 21.47 -13.18 23.04
N GLY A 169 21.45 -11.91 23.45
CA GLY A 169 22.43 -10.90 23.03
C GLY A 169 21.88 -9.77 22.19
N PRO A 170 22.70 -8.75 21.93
CA PRO A 170 22.27 -7.54 21.24
C PRO A 170 21.96 -7.81 19.78
N THR A 171 20.87 -7.23 19.29
CA THR A 171 20.55 -7.26 17.86
C THR A 171 21.59 -6.49 17.04
N LYS A 172 21.89 -6.95 15.82
CA LYS A 172 22.86 -6.26 14.96
C LYS A 172 22.28 -4.90 14.51
N LEU A 173 23.06 -3.86 14.74
CA LEU A 173 22.77 -2.48 14.32
C LEU A 173 23.82 -2.00 13.31
N LYS A 174 23.48 -0.95 12.58
CA LYS A 174 24.47 -0.21 11.78
C LYS A 174 25.48 0.44 12.73
N GLU A 175 26.71 0.57 12.29
CA GLU A 175 27.78 1.21 13.08
C GLU A 175 27.38 2.63 13.50
N GLY A 176 27.44 2.91 14.80
CA GLY A 176 27.07 4.21 15.37
C GLY A 176 25.57 4.42 15.63
N ASP A 177 24.69 3.52 15.17
CA ASP A 177 23.26 3.61 15.41
C ASP A 177 22.86 3.01 16.78
N VAL A 178 21.75 3.44 17.33
CA VAL A 178 21.21 2.97 18.61
C VAL A 178 19.72 2.61 18.50
N ILE A 179 19.26 1.71 19.33
CA ILE A 179 17.85 1.39 19.44
C ILE A 179 17.13 2.58 20.11
N SER A 180 16.09 3.10 19.46
CA SER A 180 15.21 4.10 20.02
C SER A 180 13.94 3.51 20.60
N GLU A 181 13.39 2.49 19.95
CA GLU A 181 12.10 1.91 20.32
C GLU A 181 12.06 0.40 20.11
N VAL A 182 11.37 -0.30 20.99
CA VAL A 182 11.04 -1.73 20.83
C VAL A 182 9.58 -1.92 21.21
N TYR A 183 8.77 -2.32 20.23
CA TYR A 183 7.35 -2.54 20.42
C TYR A 183 6.97 -4.00 20.19
N GLU A 184 6.15 -4.52 21.07
CA GLU A 184 5.35 -5.72 20.82
C GLU A 184 4.07 -5.29 20.10
N ALA A 185 3.77 -5.91 18.97
CA ALA A 185 2.65 -5.55 18.12
C ALA A 185 2.08 -6.76 17.39
N THR A 186 0.99 -6.58 16.67
CA THR A 186 0.43 -7.57 15.76
C THR A 186 0.61 -7.13 14.31
N THR A 187 0.52 -8.08 13.40
CA THR A 187 0.61 -7.79 11.95
C THR A 187 -0.52 -6.88 11.46
N THR A 188 -1.63 -6.79 12.19
CA THR A 188 -2.79 -5.93 11.90
C THR A 188 -2.64 -4.49 12.40
N ASP A 189 -1.68 -4.24 13.29
CA ASP A 189 -1.39 -2.90 13.80
C ASP A 189 -0.71 -2.01 12.74
N THR A 190 -0.68 -0.71 13.02
CA THR A 190 -0.07 0.28 12.13
C THR A 190 1.03 1.06 12.84
N LEU A 191 2.20 1.13 12.22
CA LEU A 191 3.27 2.02 12.62
C LEU A 191 3.01 3.42 12.08
N ILE A 192 2.93 4.41 12.96
CA ILE A 192 2.89 5.84 12.65
C ILE A 192 4.20 6.47 13.04
N GLN A 193 4.83 7.19 12.11
CA GLN A 193 6.05 7.94 12.39
C GLN A 193 5.90 9.39 11.91
N PHE A 194 6.30 10.35 12.71
CA PHE A 194 6.30 11.77 12.34
C PHE A 194 7.70 12.22 11.91
N THR A 195 7.75 13.17 10.96
CA THR A 195 9.00 13.66 10.38
C THR A 195 9.25 15.13 10.69
N ASP A 196 10.52 15.54 10.59
CA ASP A 196 10.94 16.93 10.80
C ASP A 196 10.38 17.90 9.73
N LEU A 197 9.98 17.39 8.54
CA LEU A 197 9.35 18.17 7.47
C LEU A 197 7.81 18.28 7.60
N GLY A 198 7.27 17.88 8.75
CA GLY A 198 5.84 17.98 9.04
C GLY A 198 4.97 16.96 8.32
N ASN A 199 5.55 15.87 7.90
CA ASN A 199 4.83 14.74 7.34
C ASN A 199 4.66 13.63 8.37
N TYR A 200 3.89 12.60 8.02
CA TYR A 200 3.85 11.35 8.74
C TYR A 200 3.88 10.16 7.79
N VAL A 201 4.42 9.07 8.28
CA VAL A 201 4.40 7.74 7.67
C VAL A 201 3.22 6.99 8.24
N TYR A 202 2.45 6.35 7.38
CA TYR A 202 1.44 5.36 7.74
C TYR A 202 1.91 4.02 7.16
N LEU A 203 2.33 3.09 8.00
CA LEU A 203 2.89 1.82 7.55
C LEU A 203 2.26 0.64 8.31
N PRO A 204 1.31 -0.09 7.70
CA PRO A 204 0.79 -1.31 8.29
C PRO A 204 1.92 -2.31 8.54
N ILE A 205 1.94 -2.92 9.73
CA ILE A 205 3.05 -3.78 10.18
C ILE A 205 3.25 -4.99 9.27
N HIS A 206 2.18 -5.56 8.71
CA HIS A 206 2.28 -6.68 7.77
C HIS A 206 3.07 -6.34 6.49
N LYS A 207 3.20 -5.05 6.14
CA LYS A 207 4.00 -4.58 4.97
C LYS A 207 5.49 -4.48 5.26
N ILE A 208 5.90 -4.50 6.52
CA ILE A 208 7.32 -4.52 6.89
C ILE A 208 7.82 -5.95 6.67
N PRO A 209 8.84 -6.18 5.83
CA PRO A 209 9.37 -7.53 5.64
C PRO A 209 9.97 -8.09 6.93
N GLU A 210 9.75 -9.37 7.20
CA GLU A 210 10.35 -10.06 8.33
C GLU A 210 11.87 -10.22 8.11
N VAL A 211 12.66 -10.02 9.17
CA VAL A 211 14.12 -10.13 9.12
C VAL A 211 14.64 -10.97 10.27
N LYS A 212 15.84 -11.54 10.11
CA LYS A 212 16.53 -12.29 11.15
C LYS A 212 17.24 -11.32 12.10
N HIS A 213 17.50 -11.77 13.32
CA HIS A 213 18.18 -11.00 14.36
C HIS A 213 19.54 -10.42 13.90
N LYS A 214 20.27 -11.14 13.05
CA LYS A 214 21.58 -10.73 12.51
C LYS A 214 21.52 -9.76 11.33
N ASP A 215 20.34 -9.41 10.84
CA ASP A 215 20.16 -8.46 9.73
C ASP A 215 20.04 -7.02 10.28
N PHE A 216 20.37 -6.02 9.47
CA PHE A 216 20.21 -4.60 9.86
C PHE A 216 18.76 -4.11 9.83
N GLY A 217 17.85 -4.84 9.18
CA GLY A 217 16.49 -4.39 8.88
C GLY A 217 16.43 -3.49 7.64
N TYR A 218 15.31 -2.80 7.49
CA TYR A 218 15.04 -1.92 6.36
C TYR A 218 15.02 -0.47 6.83
N HIS A 219 15.69 0.41 6.11
CA HIS A 219 15.52 1.84 6.35
C HIS A 219 14.15 2.29 5.87
N ILE A 220 13.47 3.15 6.64
CA ILE A 220 12.09 3.55 6.36
C ILE A 220 11.92 4.13 4.95
N SER A 221 12.89 4.88 4.44
CA SER A 221 12.84 5.44 3.08
C SER A 221 12.84 4.39 1.96
N THR A 222 13.19 3.13 2.24
CA THR A 222 13.09 2.02 1.28
C THR A 222 11.71 1.38 1.28
N LEU A 223 10.94 1.56 2.34
CA LEU A 223 9.59 1.02 2.50
C LEU A 223 8.52 2.02 2.06
N ILE A 224 8.76 3.31 2.30
CA ILE A 224 7.84 4.41 1.99
C ILE A 224 8.60 5.50 1.25
N GLY A 225 8.00 6.06 0.20
CA GLY A 225 8.58 7.20 -0.53
C GLY A 225 8.65 8.45 0.35
N MET A 226 9.88 8.83 0.74
CA MET A 226 10.18 10.04 1.50
C MET A 226 11.44 10.73 0.97
N GLU A 227 11.62 12.01 1.27
CA GLU A 227 12.80 12.77 0.86
C GLU A 227 14.05 12.29 1.61
N ALA A 228 15.20 12.28 0.93
CA ALA A 228 16.47 11.82 1.53
C ALA A 228 16.93 12.68 2.73
N SER A 229 16.49 13.95 2.78
CA SER A 229 16.79 14.90 3.86
C SER A 229 15.84 14.81 5.04
N GLU A 230 14.71 14.11 4.88
CA GLU A 230 13.64 13.99 5.86
C GLU A 230 14.01 13.00 6.97
N LYS A 231 13.79 13.38 8.22
CA LYS A 231 14.16 12.59 9.39
C LYS A 231 12.94 12.22 10.20
N ILE A 232 12.89 10.98 10.67
CA ILE A 232 11.91 10.56 11.66
C ILE A 232 12.29 11.20 13.00
N ILE A 233 11.29 11.75 13.69
CA ILE A 233 11.46 12.39 15.01
C ILE A 233 10.68 11.70 16.11
N PHE A 234 9.71 10.87 15.75
CA PHE A 234 8.88 10.12 16.70
C PHE A 234 8.20 8.96 16.01
N SER A 235 8.10 7.81 16.68
CA SER A 235 7.39 6.63 16.21
C SER A 235 6.42 6.12 17.27
N THR A 236 5.34 5.50 16.84
CA THR A 236 4.36 4.86 17.72
C THR A 236 3.56 3.81 16.95
N ILE A 237 2.94 2.91 17.68
CA ILE A 237 2.03 1.90 17.11
C ILE A 237 0.60 2.27 17.45
N ILE A 238 -0.28 2.19 16.48
CA ILE A 238 -1.71 2.37 16.63
C ILE A 238 -2.39 1.04 16.33
N THR A 239 -3.06 0.52 17.35
CA THR A 239 -3.88 -0.71 17.26
C THR A 239 -5.32 -0.36 16.91
N ASP A 240 -5.82 0.78 17.43
CA ASP A 240 -7.19 1.23 17.24
C ASP A 240 -7.22 2.74 16.95
N PHE A 241 -7.60 3.09 15.72
CA PHE A 241 -7.75 4.49 15.30
C PHE A 241 -9.02 5.16 15.85
N THR A 242 -9.98 4.40 16.38
CA THR A 242 -11.18 4.96 16.99
C THR A 242 -10.95 5.42 18.42
N ALA A 243 -9.84 5.05 19.05
CA ALA A 243 -9.47 5.42 20.39
C ALA A 243 -9.38 6.95 20.57
N ASP A 244 -9.74 7.45 21.75
CA ASP A 244 -9.63 8.88 22.08
C ASP A 244 -8.17 9.29 22.36
N LYS A 245 -7.34 9.19 21.31
CA LYS A 245 -5.92 9.53 21.35
C LYS A 245 -5.62 10.76 20.48
N TYR A 246 -4.62 11.52 20.89
CA TYR A 246 -4.21 12.75 20.22
C TYR A 246 -2.71 12.79 20.01
N ALA A 247 -2.29 12.98 18.75
CA ALA A 247 -0.91 13.31 18.43
C ALA A 247 -0.64 14.79 18.67
N LEU A 248 0.44 15.10 19.37
CA LEU A 248 0.97 16.43 19.59
C LEU A 248 2.12 16.68 18.61
N LEU A 249 2.10 17.82 17.93
CA LEU A 249 3.21 18.25 17.06
C LEU A 249 3.63 19.65 17.45
N ALA A 250 4.94 19.85 17.66
CA ALA A 250 5.50 21.17 17.96
C ALA A 250 6.60 21.52 16.96
N THR A 251 6.60 22.79 16.48
CA THR A 251 7.58 23.27 15.52
C THR A 251 8.65 24.14 16.17
N LYS A 252 9.81 24.22 15.51
CA LYS A 252 10.94 25.02 15.93
C LYS A 252 10.56 26.50 16.15
N GLN A 253 9.69 27.07 15.30
CA GLN A 253 9.21 28.45 15.42
C GLN A 253 8.08 28.63 16.44
N GLY A 254 7.79 27.63 17.25
CA GLY A 254 6.85 27.73 18.38
C GLY A 254 5.39 27.56 18.01
N LEU A 255 5.06 26.88 16.92
CA LEU A 255 3.71 26.43 16.64
C LEU A 255 3.47 25.06 17.25
N ILE A 256 2.26 24.82 17.74
CA ILE A 256 1.84 23.54 18.32
C ILE A 256 0.41 23.21 17.88
N LYS A 257 0.13 21.92 17.73
CA LYS A 257 -1.24 21.43 17.46
C LYS A 257 -1.45 20.04 18.00
N ARG A 258 -2.71 19.69 18.21
CA ARG A 258 -3.14 18.32 18.43
C ARG A 258 -3.89 17.82 17.18
N ILE A 259 -3.69 16.55 16.83
CA ILE A 259 -4.41 15.86 15.78
C ILE A 259 -5.08 14.65 16.40
N LYS A 260 -6.38 14.46 16.20
CA LYS A 260 -7.04 13.25 16.64
C LYS A 260 -6.56 12.07 15.80
N ILE A 261 -6.29 10.92 16.41
CA ILE A 261 -5.65 9.78 15.74
C ILE A 261 -6.50 9.25 14.59
N ASP A 262 -7.84 9.28 14.67
CA ASP A 262 -8.74 8.88 13.60
C ASP A 262 -8.50 9.62 12.28
N LYS A 263 -7.97 10.86 12.35
CA LYS A 263 -7.64 11.70 11.19
C LYS A 263 -6.32 11.33 10.49
N LEU A 264 -5.56 10.43 11.09
CA LEU A 264 -4.32 9.91 10.51
C LEU A 264 -4.53 8.58 9.78
N GLU A 265 -5.70 7.97 9.91
CA GLU A 265 -6.06 6.76 9.19
C GLU A 265 -6.26 7.03 7.71
N VAL A 266 -5.63 6.20 6.85
CA VAL A 266 -5.67 6.38 5.41
C VAL A 266 -5.64 5.05 4.66
N ASN A 267 -6.25 5.03 3.47
CA ASN A 267 -6.27 3.87 2.59
C ASN A 267 -5.09 3.83 1.59
N ARG A 268 -4.34 4.93 1.45
CA ARG A 268 -3.21 5.05 0.52
C ARG A 268 -1.99 5.57 1.25
N TYR A 269 -0.96 4.76 1.35
CA TYR A 269 0.23 4.99 2.17
C TYR A 269 1.57 4.67 1.49
N SER A 270 1.64 4.76 0.15
CA SER A 270 2.88 4.51 -0.60
C SER A 270 3.96 5.60 -0.43
N LYS A 271 3.59 6.74 0.13
CA LYS A 271 4.46 7.88 0.42
C LYS A 271 4.05 8.58 1.70
N VAL A 272 4.92 9.42 2.23
CA VAL A 272 4.62 10.26 3.40
C VAL A 272 3.44 11.18 3.15
N LEU A 273 2.68 11.45 4.20
CA LEU A 273 1.46 12.24 4.20
C LEU A 273 1.66 13.50 5.07
N LYS A 274 0.95 14.59 4.76
CA LYS A 274 1.12 15.85 5.47
C LYS A 274 0.41 15.83 6.81
N ALA A 275 1.16 15.87 7.93
CA ALA A 275 0.62 16.03 9.28
C ALA A 275 0.39 17.50 9.61
N THR A 276 1.34 18.38 9.28
CA THR A 276 1.25 19.82 9.55
C THR A 276 1.86 20.64 8.42
N LYS A 277 1.32 21.83 8.15
CA LYS A 277 1.99 22.84 7.32
C LYS A 277 3.07 23.52 8.14
N LEU A 278 4.18 23.79 7.50
CA LEU A 278 5.31 24.53 8.08
C LEU A 278 5.43 25.90 7.41
N ARG A 279 5.94 26.88 8.15
CA ARG A 279 6.39 28.16 7.59
C ARG A 279 7.78 27.99 6.96
N ASP A 280 8.18 28.96 6.18
CA ASP A 280 9.53 28.95 5.58
C ASP A 280 10.61 28.82 6.65
N GLY A 281 11.51 27.86 6.48
CA GLY A 281 12.58 27.56 7.40
C GLY A 281 12.17 26.92 8.73
N ASP A 282 10.87 26.61 8.93
CA ASP A 282 10.41 25.92 10.13
C ASP A 282 10.55 24.39 10.00
N LYS A 283 10.64 23.70 11.12
CA LYS A 283 10.69 22.23 11.22
C LYS A 283 9.87 21.76 12.42
N VAL A 284 9.32 20.56 12.33
CA VAL A 284 8.81 19.86 13.51
C VAL A 284 10.01 19.37 14.33
N VAL A 285 10.03 19.70 15.60
CA VAL A 285 11.13 19.33 16.52
C VAL A 285 10.69 18.33 17.57
N SER A 286 9.38 18.18 17.76
CA SER A 286 8.83 17.22 18.73
C SER A 286 7.47 16.72 18.29
N ALA A 287 7.24 15.44 18.51
CA ALA A 287 5.93 14.81 18.42
C ALA A 287 5.72 13.92 19.64
N ASP A 288 4.46 13.67 19.98
CA ASP A 288 4.07 12.82 21.08
C ASP A 288 2.64 12.29 20.89
N ILE A 289 2.22 11.28 21.65
CA ILE A 289 0.85 10.76 21.64
C ILE A 289 0.39 10.53 23.07
N CYS A 290 -0.85 10.89 23.37
CA CYS A 290 -1.49 10.56 24.65
C CYS A 290 -2.92 10.07 24.47
N THR A 291 -3.42 9.40 25.49
CA THR A 291 -4.84 9.09 25.69
C THR A 291 -5.50 10.17 26.57
N GLY A 292 -6.69 10.64 26.16
CA GLY A 292 -7.52 11.51 26.98
C GLY A 292 -7.20 13.01 26.89
N GLN A 293 -7.96 13.80 27.65
CA GLN A 293 -7.88 15.25 27.60
C GLN A 293 -7.21 15.89 28.84
N ASP A 294 -7.03 15.14 29.92
CA ASP A 294 -6.56 15.64 31.21
C ASP A 294 -5.03 15.61 31.37
N MET A 295 -4.31 15.71 30.26
CA MET A 295 -2.85 15.77 30.26
C MET A 295 -2.36 17.22 30.25
N GLU A 296 -1.18 17.44 30.80
CA GLU A 296 -0.44 18.67 30.64
C GLU A 296 0.64 18.56 29.58
N VAL A 297 1.03 19.69 29.02
CA VAL A 297 2.14 19.79 28.06
C VAL A 297 3.24 20.65 28.66
N VAL A 298 4.46 20.12 28.61
CA VAL A 298 5.68 20.91 28.86
C VAL A 298 6.34 21.21 27.54
N ILE A 299 6.70 22.48 27.36
CA ILE A 299 7.45 22.97 26.20
C ILE A 299 8.76 23.62 26.68
N ALA A 300 9.85 23.38 25.92
CA ALA A 300 11.16 23.92 26.22
C ALA A 300 11.78 24.61 25.01
N THR A 301 12.60 25.65 25.26
CA THR A 301 13.34 26.39 24.23
C THR A 301 14.86 26.23 24.39
N LYS A 302 15.60 26.55 23.33
CA LYS A 302 17.07 26.52 23.29
C LYS A 302 17.70 27.32 24.44
N ASP A 303 17.18 28.50 24.73
CA ASP A 303 17.70 29.35 25.80
C ASP A 303 17.34 28.86 27.20
N GLY A 304 16.61 27.72 27.30
CA GLY A 304 16.26 27.09 28.56
C GLY A 304 14.97 27.63 29.20
N PHE A 305 14.16 28.35 28.45
CA PHE A 305 12.83 28.70 28.92
C PHE A 305 11.88 27.52 28.80
N MET A 306 11.07 27.30 29.84
CA MET A 306 10.05 26.25 29.86
C MET A 306 8.73 26.80 30.34
N ASN A 307 7.65 26.24 29.84
CA ASN A 307 6.29 26.51 30.26
C ASN A 307 5.52 25.19 30.33
N ARG A 308 4.60 25.10 31.28
CA ARG A 308 3.69 23.95 31.45
C ARG A 308 2.26 24.48 31.46
N TYR A 309 1.36 23.84 30.74
CA TYR A 309 -0.05 24.22 30.64
C TYR A 309 -0.92 23.03 30.26
N ASP A 310 -2.24 23.17 30.42
CA ASP A 310 -3.16 22.08 30.10
C ASP A 310 -3.21 21.80 28.61
N ALA A 311 -3.18 20.53 28.21
CA ALA A 311 -3.26 20.13 26.81
C ALA A 311 -4.57 20.60 26.15
N SER A 312 -5.65 20.78 26.93
CA SER A 312 -6.94 21.30 26.46
C SER A 312 -6.85 22.72 25.87
N GLU A 313 -5.82 23.51 26.25
CA GLU A 313 -5.58 24.84 25.66
C GLU A 313 -5.07 24.74 24.20
N ILE A 314 -4.63 23.57 23.76
CA ILE A 314 -4.15 23.34 22.39
C ILE A 314 -5.31 22.87 21.54
N SER A 315 -5.61 23.61 20.49
CA SER A 315 -6.68 23.26 19.56
C SER A 315 -6.42 21.92 18.87
N VAL A 316 -7.45 21.09 18.76
CA VAL A 316 -7.45 19.91 17.88
C VAL A 316 -7.71 20.39 16.46
N ILE A 317 -6.79 20.11 15.54
CA ILE A 317 -6.79 20.68 14.21
C ILE A 317 -6.50 19.55 13.19
N GLU A 318 -7.21 19.58 12.06
CA GLU A 318 -7.06 18.61 10.97
C GLU A 318 -5.61 18.54 10.45
N PRO A 319 -5.14 17.37 9.94
CA PRO A 319 -3.87 17.26 9.24
C PRO A 319 -3.73 18.31 8.14
N ALA A 320 -2.49 18.51 7.66
CA ALA A 320 -2.16 19.46 6.58
C ALA A 320 -2.58 20.93 6.82
N SER A 321 -2.70 21.35 8.10
CA SER A 321 -2.97 22.73 8.52
C SER A 321 -1.88 23.25 9.46
N PHE A 322 -1.78 24.56 9.68
CA PHE A 322 -0.84 25.16 10.62
C PHE A 322 -1.29 24.91 12.08
N GLY A 323 -0.31 24.83 12.97
CA GLY A 323 -0.55 24.87 14.41
C GLY A 323 -0.84 26.28 14.95
N VAL A 324 -1.12 26.37 16.25
CA VAL A 324 -1.28 27.61 17.00
C VAL A 324 0.00 27.93 17.77
N LYS A 325 0.16 29.18 18.22
CA LYS A 325 1.33 29.57 19.06
C LYS A 325 1.31 28.83 20.39
N SER A 326 2.46 28.30 20.79
CA SER A 326 2.65 27.51 22.02
C SER A 326 3.37 28.30 23.12
N ILE A 327 4.43 29.03 22.76
CA ILE A 327 5.28 29.80 23.65
C ILE A 327 5.64 31.14 22.99
N GLU A 328 5.86 32.19 23.78
CA GLU A 328 6.23 33.51 23.28
C GLU A 328 7.73 33.56 22.97
N LEU A 329 8.07 33.79 21.71
CA LEU A 329 9.45 33.90 21.22
C LEU A 329 9.83 35.30 20.69
N LYS A 330 8.86 36.22 20.54
CA LYS A 330 9.12 37.53 19.90
C LYS A 330 10.14 38.38 20.63
N SER A 331 10.21 38.25 21.92
CA SER A 331 11.23 38.97 22.75
C SER A 331 12.63 38.34 22.67
N ARG A 332 12.75 37.17 22.01
CA ARG A 332 13.98 36.35 21.93
C ARG A 332 14.16 35.85 20.51
N PRO A 333 14.63 36.68 19.58
CA PRO A 333 14.62 36.37 18.15
C PRO A 333 15.55 35.19 17.75
N ASN A 334 16.53 34.85 18.60
CA ASN A 334 17.47 33.75 18.37
C ASN A 334 17.08 32.46 19.12
N ASP A 335 16.01 32.50 19.91
CA ASP A 335 15.50 31.36 20.65
C ASP A 335 14.51 30.57 19.78
N TYR A 336 14.40 29.29 20.04
CA TYR A 336 13.48 28.40 19.35
C TYR A 336 13.09 27.20 20.21
N VAL A 337 11.98 26.58 19.88
CA VAL A 337 11.51 25.37 20.57
C VAL A 337 12.39 24.17 20.22
N ILE A 338 12.75 23.39 21.25
CA ILE A 338 13.55 22.17 21.14
C ILE A 338 12.78 20.90 21.50
N GLY A 339 11.62 21.03 22.14
CA GLY A 339 10.77 19.92 22.51
C GLY A 339 9.46 20.37 23.13
N ALA A 340 8.42 19.59 22.94
CA ALA A 340 7.13 19.69 23.62
C ALA A 340 6.55 18.29 23.80
N LYS A 341 6.19 17.93 25.04
CA LYS A 341 5.76 16.59 25.39
C LYS A 341 4.57 16.62 26.34
N TYR A 342 3.74 15.62 26.26
CA TYR A 342 2.76 15.35 27.30
C TYR A 342 3.45 14.92 28.60
N VAL A 343 2.90 15.32 29.73
CA VAL A 343 3.42 14.96 31.05
C VAL A 343 2.31 14.67 32.03
N SER A 344 2.54 13.67 32.87
CA SER A 344 1.78 13.40 34.10
C SER A 344 2.60 13.75 35.33
N GLU A 345 1.99 13.85 36.50
CA GLU A 345 2.66 14.24 37.75
C GLU A 345 3.87 13.39 38.14
N LYS A 346 3.86 12.10 37.72
CA LYS A 346 4.90 11.11 38.10
C LYS A 346 6.03 11.03 37.09
N ASP A 347 5.92 11.68 35.93
CA ASP A 347 6.91 11.61 34.86
C ASP A 347 8.18 12.39 35.20
N ILE A 348 9.21 12.16 34.42
CA ILE A 348 10.51 12.78 34.57
C ILE A 348 10.85 13.53 33.26
N ILE A 349 11.05 14.83 33.36
CA ILE A 349 11.52 15.67 32.27
C ILE A 349 13.04 15.62 32.23
N VAL A 350 13.61 15.32 31.06
CA VAL A 350 15.05 15.32 30.83
C VAL A 350 15.42 16.39 29.82
N LEU A 351 16.37 17.25 30.18
CA LEU A 351 16.87 18.33 29.35
C LEU A 351 18.37 18.13 29.13
N ALA A 352 18.78 18.06 27.87
CA ALA A 352 20.17 17.96 27.46
C ALA A 352 20.69 19.32 26.97
N THR A 353 21.97 19.64 27.26
CA THR A 353 22.62 20.88 26.83
C THR A 353 23.75 20.64 25.83
N ASN A 354 24.08 21.67 25.06
CA ASN A 354 25.21 21.70 24.11
C ASN A 354 26.59 21.40 24.75
N ARG A 355 26.68 21.47 26.06
CA ARG A 355 27.89 21.16 26.85
C ARG A 355 27.95 19.72 27.36
N GLY A 356 26.93 18.89 27.01
CA GLY A 356 26.84 17.52 27.45
C GLY A 356 26.36 17.36 28.90
N ASN A 357 25.74 18.41 29.43
CA ASN A 357 25.09 18.31 30.73
C ASN A 357 23.64 17.80 30.52
N ILE A 358 23.22 16.93 31.42
CA ILE A 358 21.87 16.40 31.49
C ILE A 358 21.23 16.87 32.81
N LYS A 359 20.03 17.39 32.69
CA LYS A 359 19.23 17.84 33.81
C LYS A 359 17.94 17.04 33.89
N ARG A 360 17.54 16.65 35.09
CA ARG A 360 16.30 15.94 35.41
C ARG A 360 15.40 16.80 36.26
N MET A 361 14.14 16.91 35.88
CA MET A 361 13.14 17.71 36.58
C MET A 361 11.82 16.94 36.66
N ARG A 362 11.02 17.27 37.67
CA ARG A 362 9.62 16.81 37.75
C ARG A 362 8.68 17.86 37.12
N PRO A 363 7.53 17.44 36.57
CA PRO A 363 6.57 18.38 35.99
C PRO A 363 6.13 19.45 36.96
N GLU A 364 5.91 19.11 38.24
CA GLU A 364 5.54 20.04 39.30
C GLU A 364 6.55 21.18 39.54
N GLU A 365 7.81 20.97 39.22
CA GLU A 365 8.86 21.98 39.33
C GLU A 365 8.82 23.00 38.19
N ILE A 366 8.12 22.68 37.09
CA ILE A 366 7.91 23.62 36.00
C ILE A 366 6.66 24.45 36.27
N ASN A 367 6.84 25.74 36.26
CA ASN A 367 5.73 26.67 36.49
C ASN A 367 4.58 26.41 35.50
N LYS A 368 3.38 26.21 36.03
CA LYS A 368 2.17 26.16 35.25
C LYS A 368 1.75 27.57 34.85
N GLY A 369 1.67 27.80 33.55
CA GLY A 369 1.22 29.05 32.94
C GLY A 369 0.10 28.80 31.97
N LYS A 370 -0.22 29.81 31.14
CA LYS A 370 -1.13 29.64 29.98
C LYS A 370 -0.32 29.41 28.72
N LYS A 371 -0.95 28.78 27.71
CA LYS A 371 -0.39 28.70 26.38
C LYS A 371 0.04 30.08 25.86
N ASN A 372 1.11 30.15 25.08
CA ASN A 372 1.67 31.38 24.52
C ASN A 372 2.28 32.38 25.55
N HIS A 373 2.59 31.92 26.77
CA HIS A 373 3.40 32.69 27.72
C HIS A 373 4.90 32.51 27.40
N VAL A 374 5.71 33.45 27.93
CA VAL A 374 7.19 33.42 27.83
C VAL A 374 7.80 32.19 28.51
N GLY A 375 7.14 31.69 29.57
CA GLY A 375 7.70 30.68 30.45
C GLY A 375 8.74 31.24 31.44
N LYS A 376 9.40 30.33 32.16
CA LYS A 376 10.50 30.67 33.08
C LYS A 376 11.78 30.00 32.60
N MET A 377 12.94 30.59 32.92
CA MET A 377 14.25 30.05 32.63
C MET A 377 14.62 28.99 33.65
N TYR A 378 15.04 27.83 33.16
CA TYR A 378 15.46 26.65 33.94
C TYR A 378 16.94 26.27 33.72
N LEU A 379 17.70 27.04 32.93
CA LEU A 379 19.13 26.93 32.82
C LEU A 379 19.78 28.10 33.56
N LYS A 380 20.84 27.82 34.33
CA LYS A 380 21.61 28.85 34.99
C LYS A 380 22.50 29.59 33.97
N VAL A 381 22.35 30.90 33.88
CA VAL A 381 23.18 31.74 33.01
C VAL A 381 24.54 31.92 33.63
N VAL A 382 25.55 31.32 33.04
CA VAL A 382 26.97 31.54 33.40
C VAL A 382 27.63 32.20 32.22
N ARG A 383 27.97 33.51 32.33
CA ARG A 383 28.49 34.32 31.20
C ARG A 383 29.75 33.72 30.55
N SER A 384 30.61 33.10 31.34
CA SER A 384 31.86 32.45 30.85
C SER A 384 31.62 31.04 30.27
N ASN A 385 30.45 30.48 30.47
CA ASN A 385 30.12 29.11 30.05
C ASN A 385 28.59 28.96 29.80
N LEU A 386 28.14 29.56 28.72
CA LEU A 386 26.73 29.56 28.34
C LEU A 386 26.27 28.16 27.96
N HIS A 387 25.24 27.71 28.62
CA HIS A 387 24.53 26.49 28.29
C HIS A 387 23.32 26.81 27.42
N GLU A 388 23.19 26.09 26.32
CA GLU A 388 22.01 26.09 25.47
C GLU A 388 21.39 24.70 25.52
N ALA A 389 20.08 24.63 25.69
CA ALA A 389 19.36 23.37 25.61
C ALA A 389 19.28 22.90 24.14
N ILE A 390 19.56 21.64 23.91
CA ILE A 390 19.57 21.04 22.57
C ILE A 390 18.40 20.07 22.35
N HIS A 391 17.93 19.45 23.42
CA HIS A 391 16.84 18.47 23.36
C HIS A 391 16.13 18.39 24.72
N MET A 392 14.82 18.17 24.68
CA MET A 392 13.98 17.88 25.84
C MET A 392 13.09 16.68 25.52
N ASP A 393 13.07 15.71 26.40
CA ASP A 393 12.16 14.57 26.32
C ASP A 393 11.60 14.22 27.70
N VAL A 394 10.66 13.27 27.75
CA VAL A 394 10.00 12.81 28.97
C VAL A 394 10.20 11.31 29.11
N ILE A 395 10.57 10.89 30.31
CA ILE A 395 10.57 9.49 30.72
C ILE A 395 9.31 9.28 31.52
N HIS A 396 8.38 8.51 30.96
CA HIS A 396 7.15 8.18 31.63
C HIS A 396 7.39 7.28 32.83
N HIS A 397 6.64 7.47 33.89
CA HIS A 397 6.85 6.79 35.17
C HIS A 397 6.82 5.26 35.06
N LYS A 398 6.08 4.70 34.12
CA LYS A 398 6.02 3.26 33.83
C LYS A 398 7.36 2.72 33.33
N ASN A 399 8.18 3.56 32.69
CA ASN A 399 9.50 3.22 32.15
C ASN A 399 10.67 3.65 33.07
N ALA A 400 10.40 4.35 34.15
CA ALA A 400 11.42 4.92 35.04
C ALA A 400 12.34 3.86 35.71
N ASN A 401 11.94 2.60 35.76
CA ASN A 401 12.70 1.49 36.32
C ASN A 401 13.15 0.47 35.25
N SER A 402 13.01 0.79 33.96
CA SER A 402 13.48 -0.10 32.92
C SER A 402 15.02 -0.09 32.84
N ASN A 403 15.65 -1.28 32.79
CA ASN A 403 17.10 -1.43 32.63
C ASN A 403 17.56 -1.17 31.19
N ILE A 404 16.94 -0.20 30.52
CA ILE A 404 17.18 0.04 29.09
C ILE A 404 17.98 1.32 28.94
N ASP A 405 18.98 1.24 28.07
CA ASP A 405 19.91 2.33 27.85
C ASP A 405 19.26 3.51 27.12
N ASN A 406 19.41 4.69 27.71
CA ASN A 406 19.15 5.95 27.03
C ASN A 406 20.47 6.53 26.52
N TYR A 407 20.43 7.24 25.40
CA TYR A 407 21.66 7.71 24.75
C TYR A 407 21.64 9.20 24.51
N ILE A 408 22.80 9.83 24.56
CA ILE A 408 23.05 11.11 23.93
C ILE A 408 23.91 10.89 22.69
N ILE A 409 23.40 11.36 21.55
CA ILE A 409 24.12 11.30 20.28
C ILE A 409 25.06 12.51 20.21
N THR A 410 26.31 12.26 19.86
CA THR A 410 27.35 13.28 19.72
C THR A 410 27.92 13.27 18.31
N GLU A 411 28.87 14.14 18.02
CA GLU A 411 29.58 14.16 16.74
C GLU A 411 30.38 12.89 16.48
N LYS A 412 30.86 12.22 17.53
CA LYS A 412 31.75 11.06 17.42
C LYS A 412 31.14 9.73 17.85
N GLY A 413 29.85 9.70 18.07
CA GLY A 413 29.13 8.48 18.45
C GLY A 413 28.09 8.72 19.54
N SER A 414 27.67 7.66 20.22
CA SER A 414 26.65 7.69 21.27
C SER A 414 27.28 7.45 22.66
N VAL A 415 26.69 8.06 23.68
CA VAL A 415 27.06 7.87 25.08
C VAL A 415 25.84 7.42 25.84
N ILE A 416 25.94 6.33 26.60
CA ILE A 416 24.89 5.82 27.48
C ILE A 416 24.68 6.79 28.64
N ILE A 417 23.44 7.07 28.98
CA ILE A 417 23.06 7.97 30.07
C ILE A 417 22.30 7.18 31.11
N ASP A 418 22.86 7.07 32.28
CA ASP A 418 22.15 6.64 33.48
C ASP A 418 21.46 7.87 34.13
N TYR A 419 20.17 8.08 33.85
CA TYR A 419 19.43 9.19 34.42
C TYR A 419 19.08 8.97 35.91
N THR A 420 19.18 7.76 36.42
CA THR A 420 18.87 7.44 37.84
C THR A 420 19.84 8.11 38.80
N VAL A 421 21.08 8.32 38.36
CA VAL A 421 22.12 9.01 39.15
C VAL A 421 22.03 10.54 39.08
N LEU A 422 21.10 11.08 38.26
CA LEU A 422 20.91 12.52 38.16
C LEU A 422 20.06 13.02 39.32
N ARG A 423 20.52 14.04 40.02
CA ARG A 423 19.72 14.74 41.00
C ARG A 423 18.63 15.57 40.32
N ILE A 424 17.47 15.63 40.96
CA ILE A 424 16.44 16.58 40.57
C ILE A 424 16.88 17.95 41.08
N ALA A 425 17.09 18.92 40.20
CA ALA A 425 17.57 20.25 40.54
C ALA A 425 17.01 21.31 39.57
N ILE A 426 16.43 22.37 40.12
CA ILE A 426 15.83 23.48 39.36
C ILE A 426 16.89 24.53 39.00
N ALA A 427 17.81 24.83 39.92
CA ALA A 427 18.65 25.99 39.86
C ALA A 427 20.06 25.79 39.32
N ASP A 428 20.34 24.70 38.58
CA ASP A 428 21.65 24.41 37.97
C ASP A 428 21.53 24.04 36.48
N ASN A 429 22.67 23.76 35.85
CA ASN A 429 22.71 23.28 34.45
C ASN A 429 22.79 21.78 34.32
N GLY A 430 22.49 21.03 35.38
CA GLY A 430 22.57 19.59 35.41
C GLY A 430 24.02 19.04 35.52
N ARG A 431 24.15 17.72 35.44
CA ARG A 431 25.43 17.02 35.54
C ARG A 431 26.01 16.79 34.16
N LYS A 432 27.34 17.01 34.02
CA LYS A 432 28.03 16.65 32.80
C LYS A 432 28.12 15.14 32.66
N MET A 433 27.53 14.59 31.63
CA MET A 433 27.48 13.15 31.34
C MET A 433 28.28 12.78 30.09
N VAL A 434 28.46 13.72 29.17
CA VAL A 434 29.24 13.51 27.92
C VAL A 434 30.68 13.84 28.14
N PRO A 435 31.62 12.90 27.93
CA PRO A 435 33.06 13.16 27.92
C PRO A 435 33.44 14.21 26.86
N THR A 436 34.49 14.96 27.13
CA THR A 436 34.87 16.11 26.26
C THR A 436 35.40 15.65 24.90
N ASP A 437 36.00 14.46 24.83
CA ASP A 437 36.55 13.82 23.63
C ASP A 437 35.47 13.28 22.67
N MET A 438 34.21 13.14 23.10
CA MET A 438 33.10 12.72 22.28
C MET A 438 32.54 13.81 21.34
N GLY A 439 33.04 15.04 21.41
CA GLY A 439 32.58 16.16 20.61
C GLY A 439 31.24 16.76 21.09
N THR A 440 30.59 17.53 20.22
CA THR A 440 29.38 18.27 20.58
C THR A 440 28.14 17.35 20.61
N PRO A 441 27.33 17.40 21.67
CA PRO A 441 26.07 16.69 21.73
C PRO A 441 25.07 17.22 20.69
N LYS A 442 24.32 16.33 20.06
CA LYS A 442 23.36 16.65 18.99
C LYS A 442 21.90 16.37 19.38
N SER A 443 21.63 15.22 19.98
CA SER A 443 20.28 14.80 20.36
C SER A 443 20.31 13.85 21.54
N LEU A 444 19.18 13.72 22.18
CA LEU A 444 18.90 12.74 23.23
C LEU A 444 18.00 11.66 22.65
N VAL A 445 18.26 10.41 22.92
CA VAL A 445 17.42 9.27 22.56
C VAL A 445 16.94 8.63 23.86
N ILE A 446 15.67 8.81 24.14
CA ILE A 446 14.97 8.15 25.25
C ILE A 446 14.34 6.89 24.67
N TYR A 447 14.66 5.75 25.25
CA TYR A 447 14.09 4.48 24.86
C TYR A 447 12.59 4.42 25.16
N ARG A 448 11.82 3.88 24.20
CA ARG A 448 10.36 3.71 24.29
C ARG A 448 9.96 2.26 24.03
N ASN A 449 8.87 1.87 24.67
CA ASN A 449 8.27 0.55 24.52
C ASN A 449 6.73 0.62 24.65
N ASN A 450 6.07 -0.54 24.75
CA ASN A 450 4.60 -0.62 24.84
C ASN A 450 4.01 0.15 26.03
N ASN A 451 4.76 0.38 27.12
CA ASN A 451 4.27 1.15 28.25
C ASN A 451 3.95 2.62 27.87
N ASP A 452 4.61 3.13 26.81
CA ASP A 452 4.37 4.48 26.30
C ASP A 452 3.09 4.56 25.44
N LEU A 453 2.55 3.42 24.99
CA LEU A 453 1.34 3.36 24.18
C LEU A 453 0.04 3.49 25.01
N GLU A 454 0.15 3.31 26.31
CA GLU A 454 -0.96 3.33 27.26
C GLU A 454 -1.16 4.69 27.98
N LEU A 455 -0.49 5.73 27.50
CA LEU A 455 -0.54 7.10 28.04
C LEU A 455 -1.74 7.90 27.58
#